data_3ca7dff59807d5de5414da244c0284e0
#
_entry.id   3ca7dff59807d5de5414da244c0284e0
#
_cell.length_a   1.000
_cell.length_b   1.000
_cell.length_c   1.000
_cell.angle_alpha   90.00
_cell.angle_beta   90.00
_cell.angle_gamma   90.00
#
_symmetry.space_group_name_H-M   'P 1'
#
loop_
_entity.id
_entity.type
_entity.pdbx_description
1 polymer ?
#
loop_
_entity_poly.entity_id
_entity_poly.type
_entity_poly.pdbx_seq_one_letter_code
_entity_poly.pdbx_strand_id
1 'polypeptide(L)'
;MLSQFCIRRPIFASVMSILIVIAGLLAGRVLPMGQYPDITPPVVFISTSYEGADAQTLAKTVAAPIEDQLSGVEGLLYYETSIRSNGNVRITCTFEVGTNPNDAMLEINNRVRSAERRLPESVRQNGVNVRKRSEETLMIVPFYSPNGTLKPIQLADYVNLNVVDAIKRVPGVGDADVFGNAQSAMRIWLNPKKMAQLGITAIDVRKAIEEQNNQYAAGKVGTSPTTDDQQLVYT
;
A
#
# COMPACT_ATOMS: atom_id res chain seq x y z
N MET A 1 -50.00 -29.43 -21.78
CA MET A 1 -51.02 -28.37 -21.52
C MET A 1 -50.51 -26.97 -21.88
N LEU A 2 -49.30 -26.56 -21.63
CA LEU A 2 -48.73 -25.25 -22.03
C LEU A 2 -48.73 -25.06 -23.56
N SER A 3 -48.33 -26.05 -24.34
CA SER A 3 -48.23 -25.94 -25.79
C SER A 3 -49.63 -25.70 -26.45
N GLN A 4 -50.69 -26.36 -26.00
CA GLN A 4 -52.03 -26.13 -26.50
C GLN A 4 -52.55 -24.76 -26.13
N PHE A 5 -52.19 -24.18 -24.99
CA PHE A 5 -52.53 -22.84 -24.57
C PHE A 5 -51.85 -21.81 -25.46
N CYS A 6 -50.58 -21.98 -25.77
CA CYS A 6 -49.81 -21.09 -26.64
C CYS A 6 -50.34 -21.09 -28.09
N ILE A 7 -50.75 -22.27 -28.60
CA ILE A 7 -51.31 -22.41 -29.95
C ILE A 7 -52.70 -21.68 -30.04
N ARG A 8 -53.51 -21.75 -28.99
CA ARG A 8 -54.80 -21.08 -28.95
C ARG A 8 -54.73 -19.56 -28.72
N ARG A 9 -53.60 -19.06 -28.22
CA ARG A 9 -53.39 -17.61 -27.96
C ARG A 9 -52.04 -17.13 -28.50
N PRO A 10 -51.90 -16.92 -29.80
CA PRO A 10 -50.62 -16.60 -30.43
C PRO A 10 -50.03 -15.28 -29.96
N ILE A 11 -50.88 -14.29 -29.62
CA ILE A 11 -50.39 -12.99 -29.09
C ILE A 11 -49.71 -13.19 -27.72
N PHE A 12 -50.23 -14.02 -26.86
CA PHE A 12 -49.66 -14.32 -25.57
C PHE A 12 -48.30 -15.06 -25.74
N ALA A 13 -48.23 -15.98 -26.66
CA ALA A 13 -47.00 -16.72 -26.96
C ALA A 13 -45.88 -15.78 -27.48
N SER A 14 -46.22 -14.83 -28.36
CA SER A 14 -45.25 -13.86 -28.88
C SER A 14 -44.75 -12.90 -27.80
N VAL A 15 -45.61 -12.40 -26.92
CA VAL A 15 -45.22 -11.53 -25.79
C VAL A 15 -44.29 -12.25 -24.83
N MET A 16 -44.62 -13.51 -24.46
CA MET A 16 -43.74 -14.33 -23.61
C MET A 16 -42.37 -14.58 -24.25
N SER A 17 -42.35 -14.86 -25.55
CA SER A 17 -41.09 -15.06 -26.28
C SER A 17 -40.24 -13.77 -26.28
N ILE A 18 -40.83 -12.61 -26.53
CA ILE A 18 -40.14 -11.33 -26.50
C ILE A 18 -39.60 -11.03 -25.09
N LEU A 19 -40.37 -11.28 -24.03
CA LEU A 19 -39.93 -11.09 -22.65
C LEU A 19 -38.72 -11.99 -22.30
N ILE A 20 -38.73 -13.25 -22.72
CA ILE A 20 -37.63 -14.16 -22.50
C ILE A 20 -36.35 -13.70 -23.24
N VAL A 21 -36.51 -13.24 -24.49
CA VAL A 21 -35.37 -12.71 -25.27
C VAL A 21 -34.79 -11.46 -24.62
N ILE A 22 -35.64 -10.52 -24.19
CA ILE A 22 -35.21 -9.30 -23.51
C ILE A 22 -34.50 -9.66 -22.19
N ALA A 23 -35.10 -10.55 -21.39
CA ALA A 23 -34.47 -11.01 -20.14
C ALA A 23 -33.12 -11.69 -20.38
N GLY A 24 -32.99 -12.53 -21.42
CA GLY A 24 -31.77 -13.17 -21.81
C GLY A 24 -30.69 -12.19 -22.26
N LEU A 25 -31.05 -11.17 -23.04
CA LEU A 25 -30.12 -10.11 -23.47
C LEU A 25 -29.64 -9.26 -22.29
N LEU A 26 -30.53 -8.91 -21.38
CA LEU A 26 -30.16 -8.17 -20.16
C LEU A 26 -29.27 -9.01 -19.24
N ALA A 27 -29.62 -10.28 -19.02
CA ALA A 27 -28.81 -11.19 -18.23
C ALA A 27 -27.42 -11.39 -18.84
N GLY A 28 -27.33 -11.54 -20.17
CA GLY A 28 -26.06 -11.69 -20.86
C GLY A 28 -25.12 -10.48 -20.73
N ARG A 29 -25.67 -9.26 -20.51
CA ARG A 29 -24.85 -8.06 -20.26
C ARG A 29 -24.42 -7.89 -18.80
N VAL A 30 -25.15 -8.46 -17.87
CA VAL A 30 -24.91 -8.31 -16.43
C VAL A 30 -24.08 -9.47 -15.89
N LEU A 31 -24.06 -10.62 -16.57
CA LEU A 31 -23.25 -11.75 -16.15
C LEU A 31 -21.74 -11.40 -16.23
N PRO A 32 -21.02 -11.46 -15.10
CA PRO A 32 -19.57 -11.30 -15.13
C PRO A 32 -18.98 -12.50 -15.88
N MET A 33 -18.28 -12.21 -16.98
CA MET A 33 -17.53 -13.23 -17.74
C MET A 33 -16.12 -13.32 -17.20
N GLY A 34 -15.89 -14.14 -16.20
CA GLY A 34 -14.57 -14.59 -15.80
C GLY A 34 -14.10 -15.75 -16.69
N GLN A 35 -12.89 -15.64 -17.25
CA GLN A 35 -12.32 -16.69 -18.10
C GLN A 35 -11.98 -17.97 -17.32
N TYR A 36 -11.74 -17.80 -16.01
CA TYR A 36 -11.46 -18.89 -15.06
C TYR A 36 -12.18 -18.62 -13.74
N PRO A 37 -12.62 -19.67 -13.02
CA PRO A 37 -13.10 -19.49 -11.66
C PRO A 37 -11.96 -18.96 -10.78
N ASP A 38 -12.28 -18.08 -9.81
CA ASP A 38 -11.33 -17.57 -8.82
C ASP A 38 -10.90 -18.71 -7.88
N ILE A 39 -9.88 -19.44 -8.30
CA ILE A 39 -9.28 -20.55 -7.53
C ILE A 39 -7.99 -20.12 -6.82
N THR A 40 -7.55 -18.88 -7.02
CA THR A 40 -6.35 -18.34 -6.39
C THR A 40 -6.65 -17.93 -4.96
N PRO A 41 -5.90 -18.45 -3.98
CA PRO A 41 -6.05 -18.05 -2.59
C PRO A 41 -5.68 -16.56 -2.42
N PRO A 42 -6.48 -15.78 -1.68
CA PRO A 42 -6.14 -14.39 -1.41
C PRO A 42 -4.83 -14.28 -0.63
N VAL A 43 -4.03 -13.29 -1.00
CA VAL A 43 -2.71 -13.05 -0.39
C VAL A 43 -2.64 -11.63 0.14
N VAL A 44 -2.19 -11.49 1.39
CA VAL A 44 -1.92 -10.21 2.05
C VAL A 44 -0.43 -10.10 2.36
N PHE A 45 0.16 -8.96 2.00
CA PHE A 45 1.55 -8.65 2.30
C PHE A 45 1.65 -7.69 3.48
N ILE A 46 2.53 -8.02 4.40
CA ILE A 46 2.99 -7.13 5.45
C ILE A 46 4.41 -6.74 5.10
N SER A 47 4.74 -5.46 5.06
CA SER A 47 6.08 -4.99 4.77
C SER A 47 6.49 -3.86 5.70
N THR A 48 7.73 -3.92 6.16
CA THR A 48 8.35 -2.87 6.97
C THR A 48 9.86 -2.86 6.75
N SER A 49 10.52 -1.81 7.22
CA SER A 49 11.97 -1.67 7.13
C SER A 49 12.58 -1.29 8.47
N TYR A 50 13.71 -1.89 8.77
CA TYR A 50 14.56 -1.52 9.90
C TYR A 50 15.98 -1.36 9.38
N GLU A 51 16.31 -0.15 8.98
CA GLU A 51 17.60 0.16 8.37
C GLU A 51 18.74 -0.04 9.36
N GLY A 52 19.81 -0.68 8.89
CA GLY A 52 21.02 -0.95 9.68
C GLY A 52 20.96 -2.19 10.58
N ALA A 53 19.83 -2.89 10.64
CA ALA A 53 19.73 -4.15 11.36
C ALA A 53 20.15 -5.34 10.48
N ASP A 54 20.83 -6.30 11.08
CA ASP A 54 21.16 -7.57 10.44
C ASP A 54 19.93 -8.51 10.40
N ALA A 55 19.98 -9.51 9.53
CA ALA A 55 18.85 -10.41 9.31
C ALA A 55 18.41 -11.16 10.58
N GLN A 56 19.34 -11.51 11.46
CA GLN A 56 19.02 -12.22 12.70
C GLN A 56 18.29 -11.31 13.70
N THR A 57 18.72 -10.06 13.81
CA THR A 57 18.04 -9.04 14.62
C THR A 57 16.65 -8.76 14.07
N LEU A 58 16.51 -8.61 12.74
CA LEU A 58 15.21 -8.42 12.08
C LEU A 58 14.24 -9.58 12.37
N ALA A 59 14.73 -10.82 12.28
CA ALA A 59 13.93 -12.00 12.58
C ALA A 59 13.37 -11.97 14.01
N LYS A 60 14.20 -11.63 14.99
CA LYS A 60 13.84 -11.67 16.42
C LYS A 60 13.02 -10.46 16.86
N THR A 61 13.34 -9.25 16.36
CA THR A 61 12.77 -8.01 16.87
C THR A 61 11.61 -7.47 16.05
N VAL A 62 11.49 -7.89 14.80
CA VAL A 62 10.45 -7.40 13.89
C VAL A 62 9.54 -8.54 13.41
N ALA A 63 10.11 -9.59 12.83
CA ALA A 63 9.31 -10.68 12.27
C ALA A 63 8.59 -11.47 13.38
N ALA A 64 9.29 -11.98 14.38
CA ALA A 64 8.70 -12.82 15.42
C ALA A 64 7.52 -12.14 16.18
N PRO A 65 7.60 -10.86 16.62
CA PRO A 65 6.45 -10.20 17.25
C PRO A 65 5.21 -10.07 16.36
N ILE A 66 5.41 -9.94 15.04
CA ILE A 66 4.32 -9.89 14.07
C ILE A 66 3.76 -11.31 13.86
N GLU A 67 4.62 -12.29 13.62
CA GLU A 67 4.25 -13.70 13.44
C GLU A 67 3.46 -14.27 14.64
N ASP A 68 3.86 -13.92 15.86
CA ASP A 68 3.13 -14.28 17.08
C ASP A 68 1.66 -13.83 17.02
N GLN A 69 1.39 -12.64 16.48
CA GLN A 69 0.04 -12.09 16.36
C GLN A 69 -0.74 -12.66 15.17
N LEU A 70 -0.05 -13.21 14.17
CA LEU A 70 -0.69 -13.86 13.03
C LEU A 70 -1.22 -15.25 13.37
N SER A 71 -0.70 -15.85 14.42
CA SER A 71 -1.20 -17.14 14.92
C SER A 71 -2.67 -17.00 15.36
N GLY A 72 -3.55 -17.82 14.77
CA GLY A 72 -4.98 -17.81 15.06
C GLY A 72 -5.82 -16.78 14.28
N VAL A 73 -5.28 -16.25 13.18
CA VAL A 73 -6.06 -15.49 12.19
C VAL A 73 -6.95 -16.47 11.43
N GLU A 74 -8.25 -16.17 11.36
CA GLU A 74 -9.24 -17.01 10.72
C GLU A 74 -9.00 -17.10 9.21
N GLY A 75 -9.05 -18.31 8.65
CA GLY A 75 -8.83 -18.57 7.23
C GLY A 75 -7.38 -18.43 6.77
N LEU A 76 -6.41 -18.20 7.65
CA LEU A 76 -4.99 -18.16 7.30
C LEU A 76 -4.46 -19.59 7.14
N LEU A 77 -4.02 -19.95 5.93
CA LEU A 77 -3.42 -21.26 5.64
C LEU A 77 -1.96 -21.33 6.11
N TYR A 78 -1.17 -20.37 5.69
CA TYR A 78 0.24 -20.25 6.08
C TYR A 78 0.74 -18.83 5.85
N TYR A 79 1.87 -18.51 6.46
CA TYR A 79 2.62 -17.30 6.16
C TYR A 79 4.08 -17.64 5.85
N GLU A 80 4.70 -16.83 5.03
CA GLU A 80 6.11 -16.91 4.65
C GLU A 80 6.80 -15.59 4.95
N THR A 81 7.91 -15.63 5.68
CA THR A 81 8.68 -14.45 6.04
C THR A 81 9.96 -14.38 5.23
N SER A 82 10.13 -13.29 4.49
CA SER A 82 11.33 -12.98 3.72
C SER A 82 12.05 -11.78 4.33
N ILE A 83 13.29 -11.98 4.75
CA ILE A 83 14.14 -10.95 5.34
C ILE A 83 15.31 -10.69 4.39
N ARG A 84 15.51 -9.42 4.04
CA ARG A 84 16.60 -9.00 3.16
C ARG A 84 17.67 -8.27 3.95
N SER A 85 18.92 -8.41 3.51
CA SER A 85 20.11 -7.78 4.14
C SER A 85 20.08 -6.24 4.11
N ASN A 86 19.20 -5.64 3.33
CA ASN A 86 19.01 -4.18 3.29
C ASN A 86 18.04 -3.66 4.39
N GLY A 87 17.68 -4.50 5.37
CA GLY A 87 16.78 -4.10 6.45
C GLY A 87 15.30 -4.29 6.17
N ASN A 88 14.92 -4.81 5.01
CA ASN A 88 13.51 -5.01 4.66
C ASN A 88 13.00 -6.37 5.13
N VAL A 89 11.83 -6.35 5.75
CA VAL A 89 11.05 -7.53 6.14
C VAL A 89 9.77 -7.55 5.34
N ARG A 90 9.44 -8.72 4.77
CA ARG A 90 8.16 -8.97 4.11
C ARG A 90 7.58 -10.28 4.62
N ILE A 91 6.34 -10.23 5.08
CA ILE A 91 5.56 -11.42 5.46
C ILE A 91 4.42 -11.55 4.46
N THR A 92 4.31 -12.71 3.84
CA THR A 92 3.28 -13.06 2.87
C THR A 92 2.29 -13.98 3.55
N CYS A 93 1.06 -13.54 3.74
CA CYS A 93 -0.02 -14.30 4.37
C CYS A 93 -0.95 -14.83 3.28
N THR A 94 -1.09 -16.16 3.19
CA THR A 94 -1.96 -16.84 2.22
C THR A 94 -3.19 -17.38 2.94
N PHE A 95 -4.38 -17.05 2.43
CA PHE A 95 -5.67 -17.40 3.01
C PHE A 95 -6.36 -18.52 2.24
N GLU A 96 -7.39 -19.09 2.84
CA GLU A 96 -8.24 -20.10 2.18
C GLU A 96 -8.97 -19.51 0.98
N VAL A 97 -9.16 -20.33 -0.05
CA VAL A 97 -9.93 -19.96 -1.25
C VAL A 97 -11.37 -19.61 -0.85
N GLY A 98 -11.84 -18.45 -1.32
CA GLY A 98 -13.18 -17.95 -0.98
C GLY A 98 -13.20 -16.96 0.18
N THR A 99 -12.07 -16.74 0.88
CA THR A 99 -11.95 -15.67 1.87
C THR A 99 -12.00 -14.31 1.17
N ASN A 100 -12.77 -13.36 1.73
CA ASN A 100 -12.82 -12.00 1.20
C ASN A 100 -11.48 -11.28 1.44
N PRO A 101 -10.77 -10.82 0.40
CA PRO A 101 -9.45 -10.17 0.56
C PRO A 101 -9.48 -8.91 1.43
N ASN A 102 -10.60 -8.20 1.47
CA ASN A 102 -10.74 -6.98 2.29
C ASN A 102 -10.86 -7.33 3.77
N ASP A 103 -11.61 -8.38 4.10
CA ASP A 103 -11.78 -8.82 5.49
C ASP A 103 -10.47 -9.42 6.02
N ALA A 104 -9.77 -10.21 5.19
CA ALA A 104 -8.44 -10.72 5.50
C ALA A 104 -7.43 -9.58 5.76
N MET A 105 -7.42 -8.56 4.91
CA MET A 105 -6.54 -7.38 5.11
C MET A 105 -6.89 -6.63 6.39
N LEU A 106 -8.17 -6.46 6.71
CA LEU A 106 -8.62 -5.78 7.92
C LEU A 106 -8.18 -6.55 9.18
N GLU A 107 -8.36 -7.86 9.19
CA GLU A 107 -7.93 -8.71 10.32
C GLU A 107 -6.41 -8.66 10.50
N ILE A 108 -5.63 -8.79 9.43
CA ILE A 108 -4.16 -8.64 9.48
C ILE A 108 -3.76 -7.26 10.01
N ASN A 109 -4.41 -6.18 9.56
CA ASN A 109 -4.14 -4.84 10.08
C ASN A 109 -4.36 -4.74 11.59
N ASN A 110 -5.45 -5.32 12.09
CA ASN A 110 -5.75 -5.32 13.53
C ASN A 110 -4.68 -6.08 14.31
N ARG A 111 -4.22 -7.23 13.81
CA ARG A 111 -3.16 -8.03 14.43
C ARG A 111 -1.80 -7.31 14.41
N VAL A 112 -1.45 -6.70 13.28
CA VAL A 112 -0.22 -5.92 13.13
C VAL A 112 -0.20 -4.73 14.12
N ARG A 113 -1.30 -3.98 14.25
CA ARG A 113 -1.41 -2.89 15.24
C ARG A 113 -1.19 -3.38 16.68
N SER A 114 -1.62 -4.59 16.99
CA SER A 114 -1.36 -5.19 18.30
C SER A 114 0.11 -5.52 18.51
N ALA A 115 0.82 -5.91 17.43
CA ALA A 115 2.26 -6.18 17.44
C ALA A 115 3.10 -4.90 17.53
N GLU A 116 2.64 -3.76 17.00
CA GLU A 116 3.40 -2.50 16.89
C GLU A 116 4.00 -2.04 18.22
N ARG A 117 3.32 -2.26 19.34
CA ARG A 117 3.82 -1.91 20.67
C ARG A 117 5.09 -2.65 21.08
N ARG A 118 5.36 -3.79 20.46
CA ARG A 118 6.53 -4.66 20.71
C ARG A 118 7.66 -4.41 19.72
N LEU A 119 7.41 -3.60 18.67
CA LEU A 119 8.40 -3.30 17.63
C LEU A 119 9.36 -2.19 18.07
N PRO A 120 10.60 -2.20 17.56
CA PRO A 120 11.57 -1.13 17.75
C PRO A 120 11.02 0.23 17.30
N GLU A 121 11.46 1.31 17.96
CA GLU A 121 11.01 2.67 17.69
C GLU A 121 11.16 3.07 16.21
N SER A 122 12.29 2.77 15.60
CA SER A 122 12.56 3.07 14.18
C SER A 122 11.58 2.37 13.24
N VAL A 123 11.16 1.14 13.57
CA VAL A 123 10.17 0.40 12.78
C VAL A 123 8.79 1.02 12.95
N ARG A 124 8.44 1.46 14.15
CA ARG A 124 7.16 2.16 14.43
C ARG A 124 7.07 3.50 13.70
N GLN A 125 8.18 4.25 13.64
CA GLN A 125 8.26 5.52 12.91
C GLN A 125 8.14 5.33 11.40
N ASN A 126 8.79 4.29 10.84
CA ASN A 126 8.69 3.94 9.42
C ASN A 126 7.30 3.36 9.06
N GLY A 127 6.61 2.80 10.07
CA GLY A 127 5.31 2.15 9.93
C GLY A 127 5.39 0.73 9.36
N VAL A 128 4.33 -0.02 9.59
CA VAL A 128 4.13 -1.35 9.02
C VAL A 128 3.03 -1.25 7.97
N ASN A 129 3.35 -1.57 6.73
CA ASN A 129 2.43 -1.45 5.61
C ASN A 129 1.79 -2.81 5.33
N VAL A 130 0.46 -2.85 5.32
CA VAL A 130 -0.33 -4.03 4.99
C VAL A 130 -1.07 -3.79 3.70
N ARG A 131 -0.85 -4.66 2.70
CA ARG A 131 -1.48 -4.56 1.38
C ARG A 131 -1.99 -5.91 0.93
N LYS A 132 -3.16 -5.95 0.33
CA LYS A 132 -3.61 -7.11 -0.43
C LYS A 132 -2.84 -7.22 -1.73
N ARG A 133 -2.57 -8.44 -2.17
CA ARG A 133 -2.07 -8.67 -3.51
C ARG A 133 -3.20 -8.42 -4.50
N SER A 134 -2.96 -7.58 -5.49
CA SER A 134 -3.77 -7.59 -6.69
C SER A 134 -3.37 -8.81 -7.50
N GLU A 135 -4.31 -9.67 -7.81
CA GLU A 135 -4.05 -10.98 -8.43
C GLU A 135 -3.58 -10.85 -9.87
N GLU A 136 -3.95 -9.78 -10.56
CA GLU A 136 -3.59 -9.57 -11.96
C GLU A 136 -2.99 -8.20 -12.20
N THR A 137 -1.80 -8.20 -12.82
CA THR A 137 -1.24 -6.99 -13.43
C THR A 137 -1.95 -6.77 -14.76
N LEU A 138 -2.84 -5.80 -14.82
CA LEU A 138 -3.62 -5.49 -16.02
C LEU A 138 -2.71 -5.10 -17.19
N MET A 139 -1.78 -4.18 -16.94
CA MET A 139 -0.79 -3.75 -17.94
C MET A 139 0.44 -3.13 -17.31
N ILE A 140 1.54 -3.16 -18.03
CA ILE A 140 2.76 -2.43 -17.72
C ILE A 140 2.95 -1.37 -18.81
N VAL A 141 2.98 -0.10 -18.42
CA VAL A 141 3.12 1.03 -19.35
C VAL A 141 4.54 1.61 -19.24
N PRO A 142 5.39 1.47 -20.26
CA PRO A 142 6.71 2.08 -20.26
C PRO A 142 6.62 3.59 -20.55
N PHE A 143 7.28 4.39 -19.73
CA PHE A 143 7.47 5.81 -19.95
C PHE A 143 8.91 6.08 -20.38
N TYR A 144 9.10 6.89 -21.40
CA TYR A 144 10.41 7.27 -21.89
C TYR A 144 10.45 8.73 -22.36
N SER A 145 11.61 9.35 -22.31
CA SER A 145 11.84 10.70 -22.83
C SER A 145 12.44 10.61 -24.23
N PRO A 146 11.69 10.94 -25.33
CA PRO A 146 12.17 10.78 -26.69
C PRO A 146 13.45 11.56 -26.97
N ASN A 147 13.56 12.76 -26.41
CA ASN A 147 14.68 13.68 -26.61
C ASN A 147 15.75 13.59 -25.53
N GLY A 148 15.63 12.66 -24.56
CA GLY A 148 16.58 12.53 -23.45
C GLY A 148 16.64 13.75 -22.51
N THR A 149 15.65 14.63 -22.57
CA THR A 149 15.61 15.87 -21.76
C THR A 149 15.39 15.59 -20.27
N LEU A 150 14.65 14.51 -19.95
CA LEU A 150 14.40 14.07 -18.58
C LEU A 150 15.28 12.87 -18.23
N LYS A 151 15.98 12.97 -17.12
CA LYS A 151 16.69 11.83 -16.54
C LYS A 151 15.69 10.81 -15.97
N PRO A 152 16.05 9.50 -15.88
CA PRO A 152 15.13 8.48 -15.38
C PRO A 152 14.49 8.80 -14.01
N ILE A 153 15.25 9.42 -13.09
CA ILE A 153 14.74 9.85 -11.77
C ILE A 153 13.67 10.93 -11.94
N GLN A 154 13.93 11.95 -12.76
CA GLN A 154 12.97 13.03 -12.99
C GLN A 154 11.71 12.54 -13.69
N LEU A 155 11.85 11.56 -14.58
CA LEU A 155 10.71 10.92 -15.23
C LEU A 155 9.87 10.11 -14.25
N ALA A 156 10.52 9.36 -13.36
CA ALA A 156 9.84 8.61 -12.31
C ALA A 156 9.09 9.53 -11.34
N ASP A 157 9.71 10.63 -10.91
CA ASP A 157 9.06 11.64 -10.06
C ASP A 157 7.86 12.28 -10.77
N TYR A 158 8.00 12.62 -12.05
CA TYR A 158 6.89 13.17 -12.84
C TYR A 158 5.71 12.20 -12.95
N VAL A 159 6.00 10.93 -13.23
CA VAL A 159 4.97 9.88 -13.33
C VAL A 159 4.27 9.66 -11.99
N ASN A 160 5.02 9.61 -10.88
CA ASN A 160 4.46 9.47 -9.55
C ASN A 160 3.51 10.63 -9.19
N LEU A 161 3.92 11.87 -9.47
CA LEU A 161 3.16 13.06 -9.06
C LEU A 161 1.93 13.31 -9.94
N ASN A 162 2.00 12.99 -11.24
CA ASN A 162 0.98 13.41 -12.19
C ASN A 162 0.16 12.26 -12.79
N VAL A 163 0.74 11.07 -12.89
CA VAL A 163 0.12 9.97 -13.64
C VAL A 163 -0.48 8.92 -12.70
N VAL A 164 0.26 8.51 -11.68
CA VAL A 164 -0.17 7.45 -10.76
C VAL A 164 -1.50 7.79 -10.09
N ASP A 165 -1.62 9.00 -9.55
CA ASP A 165 -2.85 9.45 -8.90
C ASP A 165 -4.03 9.57 -9.86
N ALA A 166 -3.77 9.96 -11.11
CA ALA A 166 -4.78 10.03 -12.15
C ALA A 166 -5.31 8.62 -12.51
N ILE A 167 -4.40 7.64 -12.63
CA ILE A 167 -4.75 6.24 -12.91
C ILE A 167 -5.53 5.62 -11.74
N LYS A 168 -5.10 5.84 -10.49
CA LYS A 168 -5.78 5.30 -9.29
C LYS A 168 -7.22 5.81 -9.13
N ARG A 169 -7.56 6.94 -9.74
CA ARG A 169 -8.94 7.49 -9.72
C ARG A 169 -9.86 6.88 -10.76
N VAL A 170 -9.33 6.09 -11.70
CA VAL A 170 -10.17 5.44 -12.72
C VAL A 170 -10.95 4.30 -12.09
N PRO A 171 -12.29 4.27 -12.24
CA PRO A 171 -13.10 3.17 -11.73
C PRO A 171 -12.64 1.81 -12.29
N GLY A 172 -12.42 0.83 -11.41
CA GLY A 172 -11.93 -0.50 -11.77
C GLY A 172 -10.42 -0.69 -11.65
N VAL A 173 -9.66 0.37 -11.42
CA VAL A 173 -8.22 0.27 -11.10
C VAL A 173 -8.06 0.00 -9.60
N GLY A 174 -7.42 -1.11 -9.26
CA GLY A 174 -7.15 -1.50 -7.87
C GLY A 174 -5.96 -0.78 -7.27
N ASP A 175 -4.85 -0.70 -8.01
CA ASP A 175 -3.63 0.01 -7.64
C ASP A 175 -2.77 0.32 -8.88
N ALA A 176 -1.83 1.26 -8.74
CA ALA A 176 -0.84 1.60 -9.75
C ALA A 176 0.48 1.97 -9.07
N ASP A 177 1.54 1.28 -9.43
CA ASP A 177 2.88 1.47 -8.88
C ASP A 177 3.91 1.75 -9.97
N VAL A 178 4.94 2.54 -9.67
CA VAL A 178 6.05 2.82 -10.58
C VAL A 178 7.21 1.90 -10.28
N PHE A 179 7.59 1.07 -11.26
CA PHE A 179 8.80 0.25 -11.17
C PHE A 179 10.05 1.09 -11.40
N GLY A 180 11.10 0.84 -10.60
CA GLY A 180 12.37 1.55 -10.75
C GLY A 180 12.37 2.95 -10.17
N ASN A 181 11.42 3.25 -9.28
CA ASN A 181 11.36 4.53 -8.57
C ASN A 181 12.58 4.67 -7.65
N ALA A 182 13.55 5.45 -8.08
CA ALA A 182 14.67 5.87 -7.24
C ALA A 182 14.29 7.20 -6.59
N GLN A 183 13.99 7.19 -5.32
CA GLN A 183 13.76 8.42 -4.57
C GLN A 183 15.06 9.20 -4.44
N SER A 184 14.97 10.53 -4.61
CA SER A 184 16.10 11.42 -4.36
C SER A 184 16.46 11.38 -2.89
N ALA A 185 17.71 11.07 -2.57
CA ALA A 185 18.22 11.03 -1.21
C ALA A 185 19.48 11.87 -1.07
N MET A 186 19.62 12.53 0.06
CA MET A 186 20.83 13.27 0.41
C MET A 186 21.84 12.33 1.05
N ARG A 187 23.02 12.19 0.43
CA ARG A 187 24.12 11.41 1.00
C ARG A 187 25.08 12.36 1.75
N ILE A 188 25.30 12.06 3.00
CA ILE A 188 26.20 12.83 3.86
C ILE A 188 27.46 12.01 4.10
N TRP A 189 28.60 12.53 3.64
CA TRP A 189 29.89 11.90 3.80
C TRP A 189 30.59 12.50 5.03
N LEU A 190 30.81 11.67 6.04
CA LEU A 190 31.49 12.05 7.27
C LEU A 190 33.01 11.93 7.10
N ASN A 191 33.76 12.93 7.60
CA ASN A 191 35.21 12.88 7.61
C ASN A 191 35.72 12.39 8.99
N PRO A 192 36.24 11.13 9.10
CA PRO A 192 36.63 10.56 10.38
C PRO A 192 37.72 11.36 11.10
N LYS A 193 38.67 11.95 10.36
CA LYS A 193 39.75 12.76 10.96
C LYS A 193 39.23 14.02 11.62
N LYS A 194 38.31 14.75 10.96
CA LYS A 194 37.68 15.92 11.54
C LYS A 194 36.80 15.57 12.74
N MET A 195 36.07 14.48 12.66
CA MET A 195 35.23 13.99 13.76
C MET A 195 36.08 13.67 14.99
N ALA A 196 37.19 12.96 14.81
CA ALA A 196 38.10 12.64 15.90
C ALA A 196 38.72 13.91 16.53
N GLN A 197 39.09 14.91 15.71
CA GLN A 197 39.58 16.22 16.21
C GLN A 197 38.58 16.99 17.03
N LEU A 198 37.29 16.90 16.67
CA LEU A 198 36.21 17.59 17.36
C LEU A 198 35.58 16.78 18.48
N GLY A 199 35.98 15.53 18.68
CA GLY A 199 35.44 14.63 19.70
C GLY A 199 33.99 14.24 19.46
N ILE A 200 33.50 14.29 18.20
CA ILE A 200 32.13 13.95 17.83
C ILE A 200 32.05 12.57 17.16
N THR A 201 30.94 11.85 17.42
CA THR A 201 30.67 10.54 16.85
C THR A 201 29.70 10.63 15.68
N ALA A 202 29.59 9.57 14.88
CA ALA A 202 28.58 9.49 13.82
C ALA A 202 27.14 9.53 14.38
N ILE A 203 26.95 9.08 15.61
CA ILE A 203 25.65 9.12 16.30
C ILE A 203 25.28 10.57 16.63
N ASP A 204 26.22 11.37 17.08
CA ASP A 204 25.99 12.80 17.39
C ASP A 204 25.58 13.57 16.13
N VAL A 205 26.25 13.29 15.00
CA VAL A 205 25.89 13.91 13.71
C VAL A 205 24.48 13.49 13.28
N ARG A 206 24.13 12.19 13.40
CA ARG A 206 22.80 11.71 13.08
C ARG A 206 21.74 12.40 13.95
N LYS A 207 21.96 12.46 15.24
CA LYS A 207 21.04 13.10 16.19
C LYS A 207 20.86 14.58 15.88
N ALA A 208 21.92 15.30 15.57
CA ALA A 208 21.83 16.69 15.18
C ALA A 208 21.04 16.90 13.88
N ILE A 209 21.18 16.00 12.90
CA ILE A 209 20.40 16.03 11.66
C ILE A 209 18.92 15.76 11.96
N GLU A 210 18.60 14.72 12.75
CA GLU A 210 17.24 14.39 13.15
C GLU A 210 16.56 15.56 13.87
N GLU A 211 17.26 16.21 14.78
CA GLU A 211 16.78 17.40 15.52
C GLU A 211 16.54 18.60 14.60
N GLN A 212 17.40 18.84 13.62
CA GLN A 212 17.31 19.98 12.71
C GLN A 212 16.37 19.74 11.50
N ASN A 213 16.11 18.51 11.14
CA ASN A 213 15.29 18.14 9.98
C ASN A 213 13.81 17.96 10.32
N ASN A 214 13.36 18.39 11.46
CA ASN A 214 11.97 18.36 11.87
C ASN A 214 11.30 19.71 11.63
N GLN A 215 10.08 19.69 11.08
CA GLN A 215 9.25 20.87 11.01
C GLN A 215 8.49 21.02 12.33
N TYR A 216 8.88 22.00 13.11
CA TYR A 216 8.16 22.34 14.33
C TYR A 216 7.13 23.43 14.05
N ALA A 217 5.88 23.18 14.43
CA ALA A 217 4.88 24.22 14.49
C ALA A 217 5.19 25.11 15.72
N ALA A 218 5.89 26.20 15.50
CA ALA A 218 6.29 27.12 16.58
C ALA A 218 5.13 27.90 17.18
N GLY A 219 3.90 27.68 16.71
CA GLY A 219 2.73 28.45 17.12
C GLY A 219 2.69 29.83 16.45
N LYS A 220 1.82 30.68 16.96
CA LYS A 220 1.67 32.06 16.50
C LYS A 220 2.13 33.03 17.62
N VAL A 221 3.00 33.94 17.30
CA VAL A 221 3.38 35.01 18.21
C VAL A 221 2.38 36.15 18.07
N GLY A 222 1.79 36.61 19.19
CA GLY A 222 0.83 37.71 19.18
C GLY A 222 -0.64 37.31 19.07
N THR A 223 -0.98 36.03 19.33
CA THR A 223 -2.40 35.62 19.46
C THR A 223 -2.95 35.99 20.83
N SER A 224 -4.24 36.39 20.86
CA SER A 224 -4.96 36.71 22.10
C SER A 224 -4.84 35.59 23.18
N PRO A 225 -4.64 35.93 24.47
CA PRO A 225 -4.66 37.28 25.06
C PRO A 225 -3.31 38.01 24.90
N THR A 226 -3.33 39.20 24.29
CA THR A 226 -2.16 40.07 24.08
C THR A 226 -2.25 41.30 24.97
N THR A 227 -1.11 41.89 25.29
CA THR A 227 -1.05 43.25 25.87
C THR A 227 -1.50 44.27 24.83
N ASP A 228 -2.12 45.39 25.26
CA ASP A 228 -2.79 46.38 24.41
C ASP A 228 -1.91 47.02 23.30
N ASP A 229 -0.60 46.84 23.34
CA ASP A 229 0.36 47.40 22.38
C ASP A 229 0.77 46.49 21.22
N GLN A 230 0.27 45.27 21.13
CA GLN A 230 0.70 44.32 20.10
C GLN A 230 -0.27 44.29 18.91
N GLN A 231 0.14 44.91 17.79
CA GLN A 231 -0.67 45.08 16.59
C GLN A 231 -0.38 44.05 15.48
N LEU A 232 0.65 43.21 15.60
CA LEU A 232 1.07 42.30 14.56
C LEU A 232 1.13 40.85 15.08
N VAL A 233 0.50 39.93 14.33
CA VAL A 233 0.57 38.47 14.53
C VAL A 233 1.54 37.89 13.50
N TYR A 234 2.59 37.21 13.97
CA TYR A 234 3.54 36.47 13.12
C TYR A 234 3.25 34.97 13.21
N THR A 235 3.24 34.31 12.04
CA THR A 235 3.11 32.85 11.89
C THR A 235 4.43 32.25 11.46
#